data_59f98052d793cbd3c9d2334e0f80a08d
#
_entry.id   59f98052d793cbd3c9d2334e0f80a08d
#
_cell.length_a   1.000
_cell.length_b   1.000
_cell.length_c   1.000
_cell.angle_alpha   90.00
_cell.angle_beta   90.00
_cell.angle_gamma   90.00
#
_symmetry.space_group_name_H-M   'P 1'
#
loop_
_entity.id
_entity.type
_entity.pdbx_description
1 polymer ?
#
loop_
_entity_poly.entity_id
_entity_poly.type
_entity_poly.pdbx_seq_one_letter_code
_entity_poly.pdbx_strand_id
1 'polypeptide(L)'
;MEDRLYYHELECYRDADDALLRECGNADYLDLSLLPTKTMREEVKRYFRDRGTHVTLRTVTREKAHYKLFCQALQGRRKLPDSLLGWEESKWVQILKGYMLQNGISLTRESVSVYGTVHTVQARQIMFVRRLIQFLQPEDERPEQEKDIWYLDKLDIEIEQNPIYRTNTLNFTGICQTGIREEVKQAIYLHLKYENLGTVKREMSSLRMFSKYLEEQQKEVTSCKEIDRRLVEEYLIHIATSGGSGKSNSDNIIKL
;
A
#
# COMPACT_ATOMS: atom_id res chain seq x y z
N MET A 1 17.56 -3.68 -29.21
CA MET A 1 17.94 -2.67 -28.19
C MET A 1 16.76 -2.10 -27.40
N GLU A 2 15.52 -2.17 -27.89
CA GLU A 2 14.33 -1.58 -27.22
C GLU A 2 13.94 -2.26 -25.88
N ASP A 3 14.29 -3.52 -25.69
CA ASP A 3 13.87 -4.31 -24.52
C ASP A 3 14.86 -4.29 -23.34
N ARG A 4 15.73 -3.28 -23.29
CA ARG A 4 16.68 -3.09 -22.19
C ARG A 4 16.57 -1.68 -21.64
N LEU A 5 16.59 -1.54 -20.33
CA LEU A 5 16.72 -0.27 -19.66
C LEU A 5 18.06 -0.28 -18.91
N TYR A 6 19.03 0.45 -19.42
CA TYR A 6 20.36 0.54 -18.80
C TYR A 6 20.30 1.44 -17.57
N TYR A 7 21.08 1.12 -16.55
CA TYR A 7 21.12 1.90 -15.32
C TYR A 7 21.60 3.33 -15.53
N HIS A 8 22.51 3.55 -16.47
CA HIS A 8 22.97 4.91 -16.81
C HIS A 8 21.90 5.83 -17.42
N GLU A 9 20.76 5.27 -17.86
CA GLU A 9 19.58 6.03 -18.31
C GLU A 9 18.72 6.54 -17.13
N LEU A 10 18.96 6.04 -15.90
CA LEU A 10 18.21 6.42 -14.71
C LEU A 10 18.85 7.62 -14.02
N GLU A 11 18.04 8.52 -13.48
CA GLU A 11 18.50 9.71 -12.78
C GLU A 11 19.36 9.36 -11.55
N CYS A 12 18.94 8.36 -10.76
CA CYS A 12 19.69 7.88 -9.60
C CYS A 12 21.09 7.33 -9.91
N TYR A 13 21.42 7.09 -11.17
CA TYR A 13 22.76 6.68 -11.57
C TYR A 13 23.78 7.81 -11.44
N ARG A 14 23.34 9.05 -11.68
CA ARG A 14 24.20 10.25 -11.60
C ARG A 14 24.64 10.54 -10.16
N ASP A 15 23.77 10.22 -9.20
CA ASP A 15 23.98 10.47 -7.78
C ASP A 15 24.58 9.27 -7.03
N ALA A 16 24.92 8.20 -7.76
CA ALA A 16 25.45 6.98 -7.18
C ALA A 16 26.93 7.14 -6.80
N ASP A 17 27.33 6.54 -5.68
CA ASP A 17 28.72 6.52 -5.25
C ASP A 17 29.60 5.65 -6.18
N ASP A 18 30.89 5.98 -6.27
CA ASP A 18 31.84 5.29 -7.13
C ASP A 18 31.97 3.79 -6.83
N ALA A 19 31.75 3.37 -5.59
CA ALA A 19 31.80 1.95 -5.21
C ALA A 19 30.62 1.19 -5.83
N LEU A 20 29.43 1.78 -5.76
CA LEU A 20 28.22 1.19 -6.39
C LEU A 20 28.31 1.19 -7.92
N LEU A 21 28.87 2.26 -8.51
CA LEU A 21 29.09 2.34 -9.97
C LEU A 21 30.09 1.29 -10.48
N ARG A 22 31.10 0.92 -9.67
CA ARG A 22 32.02 -0.18 -9.99
C ARG A 22 31.36 -1.55 -9.85
N GLU A 23 30.47 -1.69 -8.86
CA GLU A 23 29.70 -2.91 -8.64
C GLU A 23 28.65 -3.11 -9.75
N CYS A 24 27.97 -2.02 -10.15
CA CYS A 24 27.04 -1.97 -11.27
C CYS A 24 27.83 -1.53 -12.52
N GLY A 25 28.36 -2.45 -13.31
CA GLY A 25 29.07 -2.09 -14.54
C GLY A 25 28.21 -1.26 -15.50
N ASN A 26 28.86 -0.47 -16.38
CA ASN A 26 28.18 0.37 -17.40
C ASN A 26 27.23 -0.43 -18.33
N ALA A 27 27.38 -1.74 -18.39
CA ALA A 27 26.56 -2.65 -19.17
C ALA A 27 25.35 -3.22 -18.40
N ASP A 28 25.19 -2.88 -17.11
CA ASP A 28 24.07 -3.37 -16.33
C ASP A 28 22.74 -2.75 -16.74
N TYR A 29 21.74 -3.61 -16.88
CA TYR A 29 20.42 -3.23 -17.36
C TYR A 29 19.31 -4.07 -16.72
N LEU A 30 18.10 -3.58 -16.81
CA LEU A 30 16.86 -4.31 -16.60
C LEU A 30 16.45 -4.95 -17.93
N ASP A 31 16.33 -6.27 -17.94
CA ASP A 31 15.89 -7.02 -19.11
C ASP A 31 14.36 -7.01 -19.19
N LEU A 32 13.82 -6.16 -20.05
CA LEU A 32 12.39 -6.02 -20.25
C LEU A 32 11.82 -7.13 -21.15
N SER A 33 12.67 -7.84 -21.93
CA SER A 33 12.22 -8.93 -22.78
C SER A 33 11.62 -10.11 -22.00
N LEU A 34 11.86 -10.16 -20.69
CA LEU A 34 11.26 -11.14 -19.77
C LEU A 34 9.72 -11.01 -19.67
N LEU A 35 9.17 -9.86 -20.04
CA LEU A 35 7.73 -9.62 -20.08
C LEU A 35 7.14 -10.00 -21.44
N PRO A 36 5.93 -10.63 -21.45
CA PRO A 36 5.36 -11.22 -22.65
C PRO A 36 4.96 -10.19 -23.71
N THR A 37 4.47 -9.03 -23.30
CA THR A 37 3.90 -8.03 -24.23
C THR A 37 4.72 -6.75 -24.29
N LYS A 38 4.64 -6.04 -25.42
CA LYS A 38 5.30 -4.74 -25.59
C LYS A 38 4.73 -3.70 -24.60
N THR A 39 3.43 -3.70 -24.40
CA THR A 39 2.75 -2.78 -23.47
C THR A 39 3.30 -2.94 -22.05
N MET A 40 3.38 -4.17 -21.53
CA MET A 40 3.95 -4.43 -20.21
C MET A 40 5.42 -3.98 -20.09
N ARG A 41 6.21 -4.12 -21.17
CA ARG A 41 7.62 -3.66 -21.18
C ARG A 41 7.71 -2.15 -21.04
N GLU A 42 6.89 -1.39 -21.77
CA GLU A 42 6.85 0.07 -21.68
C GLU A 42 6.32 0.54 -20.32
N GLU A 43 5.32 -0.14 -19.76
CA GLU A 43 4.78 0.13 -18.42
C GLU A 43 5.85 -0.04 -17.34
N VAL A 44 6.59 -1.15 -17.36
CA VAL A 44 7.68 -1.40 -16.40
C VAL A 44 8.86 -0.45 -16.63
N LYS A 45 9.17 -0.13 -17.89
CA LYS A 45 10.21 0.86 -18.23
C LYS A 45 9.87 2.24 -17.65
N ARG A 46 8.60 2.67 -17.80
CA ARG A 46 8.11 3.92 -17.21
C ARG A 46 8.21 3.91 -15.69
N TYR A 47 7.79 2.82 -15.05
CA TYR A 47 7.92 2.64 -13.61
C TYR A 47 9.35 2.80 -13.10
N PHE A 48 10.32 2.12 -13.71
CA PHE A 48 11.71 2.20 -13.25
C PHE A 48 12.38 3.54 -13.55
N ARG A 49 11.98 4.24 -14.61
CA ARG A 49 12.44 5.62 -14.88
C ARG A 49 11.95 6.57 -13.79
N ASP A 50 10.66 6.57 -13.51
CA ASP A 50 10.08 7.35 -12.41
C ASP A 50 10.70 6.95 -11.07
N ARG A 51 10.81 5.66 -10.81
CA ARG A 51 11.40 5.16 -9.57
C ARG A 51 12.84 5.66 -9.37
N GLY A 52 13.61 5.76 -10.45
CA GLY A 52 14.97 6.28 -10.45
C GLY A 52 15.07 7.78 -10.08
N THR A 53 13.98 8.56 -10.12
CA THR A 53 13.99 9.96 -9.64
C THR A 53 13.79 10.05 -8.11
N HIS A 54 13.28 9.01 -7.47
CA HIS A 54 12.89 9.05 -6.06
C HIS A 54 13.72 8.17 -5.14
N VAL A 55 14.53 7.24 -5.67
CA VAL A 55 15.30 6.30 -4.86
C VAL A 55 16.73 6.15 -5.37
N THR A 56 17.62 5.66 -4.51
CA THR A 56 19.01 5.40 -4.86
C THR A 56 19.14 4.23 -5.84
N LEU A 57 20.22 4.21 -6.62
CA LEU A 57 20.57 3.13 -7.55
C LEU A 57 20.61 1.76 -6.84
N ARG A 58 21.13 1.71 -5.60
CA ARG A 58 21.12 0.48 -4.77
C ARG A 58 19.72 -0.07 -4.53
N THR A 59 18.71 0.80 -4.43
CA THR A 59 17.31 0.36 -4.31
C THR A 59 16.81 -0.23 -5.61
N VAL A 60 17.09 0.40 -6.74
CA VAL A 60 16.71 -0.08 -8.07
C VAL A 60 17.36 -1.45 -8.35
N THR A 61 18.64 -1.64 -8.05
CA THR A 61 19.34 -2.92 -8.23
C THR A 61 18.73 -4.05 -7.40
N ARG A 62 18.28 -3.75 -6.17
CA ARG A 62 17.53 -4.72 -5.35
C ARG A 62 16.15 -5.02 -5.93
N GLU A 63 15.45 -4.02 -6.44
CA GLU A 63 14.14 -4.20 -7.09
C GLU A 63 14.23 -5.02 -8.39
N LYS A 64 15.38 -5.02 -9.09
CA LYS A 64 15.65 -5.93 -10.25
C LYS A 64 15.42 -7.40 -9.90
N ALA A 65 15.84 -7.85 -8.71
CA ALA A 65 15.62 -9.24 -8.28
C ALA A 65 14.11 -9.53 -8.08
N HIS A 66 13.36 -8.59 -7.53
CA HIS A 66 11.91 -8.73 -7.35
C HIS A 66 11.18 -8.73 -8.70
N TYR A 67 11.61 -7.87 -9.63
CA TYR A 67 11.13 -7.83 -11.00
C TYR A 67 11.37 -9.16 -11.73
N LYS A 68 12.60 -9.70 -11.66
CA LYS A 68 12.92 -11.01 -12.26
C LYS A 68 12.01 -12.12 -11.72
N LEU A 69 11.78 -12.15 -10.40
CA LEU A 69 10.91 -13.14 -9.79
C LEU A 69 9.46 -12.99 -10.28
N PHE A 70 8.97 -11.75 -10.43
CA PHE A 70 7.65 -11.50 -11.00
C PHE A 70 7.56 -12.00 -12.45
N CYS A 71 8.54 -11.69 -13.28
CA CYS A 71 8.59 -12.21 -14.65
C CYS A 71 8.57 -13.75 -14.69
N GLN A 72 9.34 -14.42 -13.83
CA GLN A 72 9.33 -15.88 -13.71
C GLN A 72 7.94 -16.42 -13.33
N ALA A 73 7.22 -15.74 -12.45
CA ALA A 73 5.86 -16.10 -12.09
C ALA A 73 4.85 -15.97 -13.25
N LEU A 74 5.17 -15.17 -14.27
CA LEU A 74 4.36 -15.02 -15.49
C LEU A 74 4.69 -16.04 -16.57
N GLN A 75 5.89 -16.62 -16.56
CA GLN A 75 6.33 -17.58 -17.58
C GLN A 75 5.41 -18.80 -17.64
N GLY A 76 5.14 -19.26 -18.86
CA GLY A 76 4.30 -20.45 -19.10
C GLY A 76 2.80 -20.23 -18.95
N ARG A 77 2.33 -19.04 -18.59
CA ARG A 77 0.90 -18.73 -18.50
C ARG A 77 0.32 -18.41 -19.88
N ARG A 78 -0.74 -19.13 -20.26
CA ARG A 78 -1.34 -19.04 -21.60
C ARG A 78 -2.28 -17.86 -21.83
N LYS A 79 -2.80 -17.26 -20.75
CA LYS A 79 -3.80 -16.17 -20.82
C LYS A 79 -3.36 -15.03 -19.91
N LEU A 80 -2.51 -14.18 -20.43
CA LEU A 80 -2.15 -12.92 -19.80
C LEU A 80 -2.81 -11.76 -20.57
N PRO A 81 -3.22 -10.68 -19.89
CA PRO A 81 -3.66 -9.47 -20.58
C PRO A 81 -2.49 -8.81 -21.29
N ASP A 82 -2.76 -7.91 -22.21
CA ASP A 82 -1.72 -7.17 -22.93
C ASP A 82 -1.02 -6.13 -22.06
N SER A 83 -1.70 -5.59 -21.06
CA SER A 83 -1.25 -4.57 -20.10
C SER A 83 -1.32 -5.09 -18.65
N LEU A 84 -0.43 -4.60 -17.79
CA LEU A 84 -0.49 -4.84 -16.34
C LEU A 84 -1.76 -4.26 -15.71
N LEU A 85 -2.38 -3.26 -16.32
CA LEU A 85 -3.68 -2.72 -15.92
C LEU A 85 -4.88 -3.59 -16.32
N GLY A 86 -4.67 -4.62 -17.15
CA GLY A 86 -5.75 -5.52 -17.60
C GLY A 86 -6.32 -6.43 -16.51
N TRP A 87 -5.66 -6.51 -15.36
CA TRP A 87 -6.15 -7.19 -14.17
C TRP A 87 -5.96 -6.34 -12.92
N GLU A 88 -6.76 -6.60 -11.89
CA GLU A 88 -6.61 -5.99 -10.58
C GLU A 88 -5.29 -6.37 -9.89
N GLU A 89 -4.79 -5.50 -9.03
CA GLU A 89 -3.58 -5.73 -8.21
C GLU A 89 -3.63 -7.08 -7.48
N SER A 90 -4.78 -7.40 -6.90
CA SER A 90 -5.02 -8.64 -6.14
C SER A 90 -4.66 -9.89 -6.94
N LYS A 91 -4.99 -9.92 -8.23
CA LYS A 91 -4.73 -11.05 -9.12
C LYS A 91 -3.25 -11.20 -9.44
N TRP A 92 -2.54 -10.12 -9.71
CA TRP A 92 -1.09 -10.14 -9.92
C TRP A 92 -0.35 -10.61 -8.66
N VAL A 93 -0.77 -10.11 -7.49
CA VAL A 93 -0.22 -10.53 -6.19
C VAL A 93 -0.49 -12.03 -5.94
N GLN A 94 -1.68 -12.51 -6.27
CA GLN A 94 -2.03 -13.94 -6.12
C GLN A 94 -1.14 -14.83 -7.00
N ILE A 95 -0.89 -14.41 -8.23
CA ILE A 95 0.01 -15.13 -9.16
C ILE A 95 1.42 -15.23 -8.58
N LEU A 96 1.95 -14.09 -8.10
CA LEU A 96 3.28 -14.07 -7.49
C LEU A 96 3.34 -14.92 -6.23
N LYS A 97 2.35 -14.83 -5.34
CA LYS A 97 2.28 -15.66 -4.12
C LYS A 97 2.25 -17.15 -4.45
N GLY A 98 1.46 -17.55 -5.44
CA GLY A 98 1.41 -18.94 -5.89
C GLY A 98 2.77 -19.44 -6.37
N TYR A 99 3.47 -18.65 -7.17
CA TYR A 99 4.82 -18.96 -7.62
C TYR A 99 5.83 -19.03 -6.46
N MET A 100 5.76 -18.07 -5.53
CA MET A 100 6.64 -18.05 -4.36
C MET A 100 6.46 -19.31 -3.51
N LEU A 101 5.22 -19.71 -3.21
CA LEU A 101 4.92 -20.92 -2.45
C LEU A 101 5.42 -22.19 -3.14
N GLN A 102 5.23 -22.33 -4.46
CA GLN A 102 5.72 -23.46 -5.24
C GLN A 102 7.24 -23.59 -5.22
N ASN A 103 7.95 -22.48 -5.06
CA ASN A 103 9.42 -22.44 -5.04
C ASN A 103 10.00 -22.30 -3.61
N GLY A 104 9.20 -22.50 -2.56
CA GLY A 104 9.65 -22.44 -1.18
C GLY A 104 10.06 -21.05 -0.70
N ILE A 105 9.60 -19.97 -1.39
CA ILE A 105 9.92 -18.59 -1.04
C ILE A 105 8.87 -18.07 -0.05
N SER A 106 9.32 -17.55 1.10
CA SER A 106 8.42 -17.04 2.13
C SER A 106 7.60 -15.83 1.63
N LEU A 107 6.30 -15.81 1.99
CA LEU A 107 5.40 -14.70 1.71
C LEU A 107 5.56 -13.53 2.70
N THR A 108 6.25 -13.77 3.80
CA THR A 108 6.48 -12.81 4.87
C THR A 108 7.97 -12.72 5.21
N ARG A 109 8.34 -11.65 5.88
CA ARG A 109 9.66 -11.47 6.46
C ARG A 109 9.54 -10.81 7.84
N GLU A 110 10.51 -11.03 8.66
CA GLU A 110 10.66 -10.28 9.91
C GLU A 110 11.20 -8.88 9.63
N SER A 111 10.68 -7.93 10.37
CA SER A 111 11.14 -6.55 10.41
C SER A 111 11.25 -6.11 11.85
N VAL A 112 12.40 -5.58 12.22
CA VAL A 112 12.63 -5.07 13.57
C VAL A 112 12.34 -3.58 13.59
N SER A 113 11.47 -3.14 14.50
CA SER A 113 11.20 -1.73 14.72
C SER A 113 12.40 -1.03 15.36
N VAL A 114 12.39 0.30 15.37
CA VAL A 114 13.42 1.12 16.05
C VAL A 114 13.52 0.78 17.55
N TYR A 115 12.46 0.27 18.15
CA TYR A 115 12.40 -0.15 19.56
C TYR A 115 12.74 -1.63 19.77
N GLY A 116 13.26 -2.33 18.77
CA GLY A 116 13.63 -3.75 18.88
C GLY A 116 12.44 -4.72 18.76
N THR A 117 11.21 -4.25 18.57
CA THR A 117 10.04 -5.12 18.40
C THR A 117 10.08 -5.80 17.02
N VAL A 118 9.97 -7.12 17.02
CA VAL A 118 9.91 -7.90 15.77
C VAL A 118 8.46 -7.94 15.25
N HIS A 119 8.29 -7.56 14.00
CA HIS A 119 7.00 -7.62 13.31
C HIS A 119 7.11 -8.49 12.07
N THR A 120 6.09 -9.32 11.83
CA THR A 120 5.96 -10.04 10.56
C THR A 120 5.31 -9.14 9.52
N VAL A 121 6.02 -8.86 8.46
CA VAL A 121 5.53 -8.01 7.35
C VAL A 121 5.57 -8.78 6.03
N GLN A 122 4.83 -8.31 5.03
CA GLN A 122 4.83 -8.93 3.71
C GLN A 122 6.22 -8.91 3.07
N ALA A 123 6.51 -9.93 2.28
CA ALA A 123 7.75 -10.04 1.51
C ALA A 123 7.91 -8.85 0.54
N ARG A 124 9.16 -8.41 0.33
CA ARG A 124 9.46 -7.25 -0.51
C ARG A 124 9.04 -7.44 -1.96
N GLN A 125 9.05 -8.67 -2.45
CA GLN A 125 8.61 -9.05 -3.79
C GLN A 125 7.12 -8.72 -4.02
N ILE A 126 6.28 -9.02 -3.02
CA ILE A 126 4.85 -8.70 -3.05
C ILE A 126 4.65 -7.18 -3.03
N MET A 127 5.39 -6.49 -2.17
CA MET A 127 5.33 -5.02 -2.09
C MET A 127 5.82 -4.33 -3.37
N PHE A 128 6.78 -4.93 -4.09
CA PHE A 128 7.22 -4.45 -5.41
C PHE A 128 6.07 -4.50 -6.42
N VAL A 129 5.39 -5.66 -6.56
CA VAL A 129 4.28 -5.80 -7.52
C VAL A 129 3.14 -4.84 -7.20
N ARG A 130 2.80 -4.67 -5.93
CA ARG A 130 1.78 -3.69 -5.51
C ARG A 130 2.14 -2.27 -5.95
N ARG A 131 3.35 -1.81 -5.65
CA ARG A 131 3.83 -0.49 -6.06
C ARG A 131 3.83 -0.30 -7.58
N LEU A 132 4.27 -1.32 -8.32
CA LEU A 132 4.25 -1.30 -9.78
C LEU A 132 2.84 -1.09 -10.32
N ILE A 133 1.87 -1.87 -9.85
CA ILE A 133 0.49 -1.76 -10.31
C ILE A 133 -0.14 -0.43 -9.88
N GLN A 134 0.10 0.02 -8.64
CA GLN A 134 -0.39 1.31 -8.14
C GLN A 134 0.17 2.49 -8.94
N PHE A 135 1.46 2.46 -9.28
CA PHE A 135 2.09 3.49 -10.12
C PHE A 135 1.44 3.59 -11.52
N LEU A 136 1.02 2.46 -12.09
CA LEU A 136 0.41 2.40 -13.42
C LEU A 136 -1.05 2.84 -13.43
N GLN A 137 -1.74 2.83 -12.30
CA GLN A 137 -3.12 3.31 -12.22
C GLN A 137 -3.21 4.76 -12.72
N PRO A 138 -4.26 5.12 -13.45
CA PRO A 138 -4.50 6.51 -13.81
C PRO A 138 -4.53 7.36 -12.54
N GLU A 139 -3.99 8.56 -12.62
CA GLU A 139 -4.10 9.51 -11.51
C GLU A 139 -5.57 9.74 -11.20
N ASP A 140 -5.91 9.61 -9.93
CA ASP A 140 -7.24 9.93 -9.45
C ASP A 140 -7.34 11.46 -9.36
N GLU A 141 -8.02 12.07 -10.32
CA GLU A 141 -8.19 13.53 -10.43
C GLU A 141 -9.17 14.11 -9.40
N ARG A 142 -9.84 13.26 -8.62
CA ARG A 142 -10.74 13.74 -7.56
C ARG A 142 -9.97 14.57 -6.52
N PRO A 143 -10.62 15.55 -5.88
CA PRO A 143 -10.05 16.24 -4.73
C PRO A 143 -9.51 15.24 -3.69
N GLU A 144 -8.38 15.56 -3.06
CA GLU A 144 -7.69 14.62 -2.17
C GLU A 144 -8.60 14.08 -1.06
N GLN A 145 -9.50 14.91 -0.54
CA GLN A 145 -10.48 14.58 0.51
C GLN A 145 -11.56 13.57 0.06
N GLU A 146 -11.75 13.37 -1.25
CA GLU A 146 -12.71 12.41 -1.78
C GLU A 146 -12.10 11.04 -2.06
N LYS A 147 -10.76 10.95 -2.11
CA LYS A 147 -10.04 9.69 -2.34
C LYS A 147 -10.14 8.75 -1.14
N ASP A 148 -9.94 7.46 -1.36
CA ASP A 148 -9.90 6.47 -0.27
C ASP A 148 -8.56 6.40 0.45
N ILE A 149 -7.52 6.96 -0.15
CA ILE A 149 -6.20 7.14 0.46
C ILE A 149 -5.82 8.60 0.28
N TRP A 150 -5.69 9.32 1.40
CA TRP A 150 -5.27 10.71 1.39
C TRP A 150 -3.77 10.83 1.55
N TYR A 151 -3.14 11.63 0.71
CA TYR A 151 -1.80 12.13 0.94
C TYR A 151 -1.90 13.43 1.73
N LEU A 152 -1.38 13.42 2.96
CA LEU A 152 -1.58 14.52 3.91
C LEU A 152 -0.96 15.85 3.45
N ASP A 153 0.09 15.78 2.65
CA ASP A 153 0.75 16.94 2.02
C ASP A 153 -0.05 17.55 0.85
N LYS A 154 -1.06 16.83 0.35
CA LYS A 154 -1.96 17.28 -0.72
C LYS A 154 -3.31 17.77 -0.21
N LEU A 155 -3.57 17.64 1.09
CA LEU A 155 -4.77 18.20 1.71
C LEU A 155 -4.59 19.71 1.89
N ASP A 156 -5.67 20.46 1.64
CA ASP A 156 -5.70 21.91 1.82
C ASP A 156 -5.96 22.27 3.30
N ILE A 157 -5.16 21.69 4.20
CA ILE A 157 -5.16 21.93 5.65
C ILE A 157 -3.75 21.79 6.20
N GLU A 158 -3.41 22.63 7.17
CA GLU A 158 -2.15 22.54 7.89
C GLU A 158 -2.25 21.46 8.97
N ILE A 159 -1.44 20.41 8.84
CA ILE A 159 -1.48 19.25 9.73
C ILE A 159 -0.20 19.21 10.57
N GLU A 160 -0.38 19.31 11.89
CA GLU A 160 0.71 19.18 12.83
C GLU A 160 1.19 17.72 12.91
N GLN A 161 2.42 17.47 12.47
CA GLN A 161 3.01 16.13 12.44
C GLN A 161 4.06 15.94 13.54
N ASN A 162 4.11 14.75 14.10
CA ASN A 162 5.19 14.37 15.00
C ASN A 162 6.54 14.38 14.24
N PRO A 163 7.56 15.11 14.70
CA PRO A 163 8.85 15.20 14.02
C PRO A 163 9.59 13.86 13.90
N ILE A 164 9.31 12.92 14.81
CA ILE A 164 9.97 11.59 14.86
C ILE A 164 9.26 10.59 13.94
N TYR A 165 7.92 10.63 13.88
CA TYR A 165 7.09 9.69 13.12
C TYR A 165 6.22 10.43 12.12
N ARG A 166 6.75 10.64 10.92
CA ARG A 166 5.96 11.24 9.84
C ARG A 166 4.98 10.21 9.29
N THR A 167 3.73 10.59 9.27
CA THR A 167 2.67 9.85 8.57
C THR A 167 2.35 10.61 7.29
N ASN A 168 2.54 9.99 6.16
CA ASN A 168 2.31 10.65 4.87
C ASN A 168 0.90 10.42 4.33
N THR A 169 0.20 9.39 4.80
CA THR A 169 -1.10 9.01 4.27
C THR A 169 -2.09 8.60 5.36
N LEU A 170 -3.39 8.89 5.12
CA LEU A 170 -4.52 8.25 5.79
C LEU A 170 -5.25 7.33 4.81
N ASN A 171 -5.56 6.11 5.23
CA ASN A 171 -6.17 5.10 4.37
C ASN A 171 -7.55 4.72 4.91
N PHE A 172 -8.60 4.93 4.12
CA PHE A 172 -10.01 4.64 4.47
C PHE A 172 -10.50 3.29 3.91
N THR A 173 -9.71 2.60 3.07
CA THR A 173 -10.12 1.32 2.45
C THR A 173 -10.43 0.20 3.45
N GLY A 174 -9.98 0.33 4.70
CA GLY A 174 -10.32 -0.60 5.78
C GLY A 174 -11.71 -0.38 6.40
N ILE A 175 -12.48 0.60 5.92
CA ILE A 175 -13.90 0.79 6.25
C ILE A 175 -14.69 0.17 5.10
N CYS A 176 -15.36 -0.96 5.36
CA CYS A 176 -15.98 -1.80 4.32
C CYS A 176 -17.22 -1.14 3.72
N GLN A 177 -18.07 -0.52 4.58
CA GLN A 177 -19.32 0.12 4.19
C GLN A 177 -19.04 1.46 3.51
N THR A 178 -19.40 1.60 2.24
CA THR A 178 -19.10 2.79 1.43
C THR A 178 -19.71 4.07 2.01
N GLY A 179 -20.98 4.03 2.44
CA GLY A 179 -21.64 5.22 3.01
C GLY A 179 -20.99 5.68 4.32
N ILE A 180 -20.69 4.72 5.23
CA ILE A 180 -19.95 5.03 6.47
C ILE A 180 -18.57 5.59 6.14
N ARG A 181 -17.87 5.05 5.13
CA ARG A 181 -16.56 5.54 4.71
C ARG A 181 -16.59 7.00 4.28
N GLU A 182 -17.58 7.39 3.49
CA GLU A 182 -17.73 8.78 3.05
C GLU A 182 -18.05 9.74 4.21
N GLU A 183 -18.93 9.32 5.12
CA GLU A 183 -19.26 10.11 6.31
C GLU A 183 -18.04 10.25 7.25
N VAL A 184 -17.28 9.17 7.43
CA VAL A 184 -16.03 9.18 8.20
C VAL A 184 -14.98 10.08 7.56
N LYS A 185 -14.83 10.09 6.23
CA LYS A 185 -13.93 11.03 5.54
C LYS A 185 -14.26 12.48 5.91
N GLN A 186 -15.54 12.84 5.88
CA GLN A 186 -15.98 14.20 6.24
C GLN A 186 -15.65 14.52 7.70
N ALA A 187 -15.93 13.62 8.63
CA ALA A 187 -15.62 13.80 10.04
C ALA A 187 -14.11 13.92 10.28
N ILE A 188 -13.31 13.03 9.71
CA ILE A 188 -11.85 13.03 9.84
C ILE A 188 -11.23 14.30 9.24
N TYR A 189 -11.75 14.79 8.12
CA TYR A 189 -11.28 16.06 7.54
C TYR A 189 -11.50 17.24 8.48
N LEU A 190 -12.62 17.26 9.20
CA LEU A 190 -12.89 18.27 10.22
C LEU A 190 -11.97 18.09 11.44
N HIS A 191 -11.81 16.86 11.93
CA HIS A 191 -10.95 16.56 13.08
C HIS A 191 -9.48 16.94 12.83
N LEU A 192 -8.97 16.75 11.62
CA LEU A 192 -7.60 17.16 11.26
C LEU A 192 -7.34 18.67 11.42
N LYS A 193 -8.38 19.50 11.48
CA LYS A 193 -8.26 20.95 11.71
C LYS A 193 -8.08 21.32 13.19
N TYR A 194 -8.46 20.44 14.11
CA TYR A 194 -8.53 20.74 15.54
C TYR A 194 -7.77 19.74 16.41
N GLU A 195 -7.59 18.51 15.91
CA GLU A 195 -6.97 17.41 16.64
C GLU A 195 -5.60 17.04 16.05
N ASN A 196 -4.71 16.54 16.90
CA ASN A 196 -3.43 16.05 16.41
C ASN A 196 -3.59 14.74 15.61
N LEU A 197 -2.72 14.54 14.64
CA LEU A 197 -2.73 13.38 13.75
C LEU A 197 -2.69 12.03 14.51
N GLY A 198 -2.07 11.97 15.68
CA GLY A 198 -2.03 10.76 16.51
C GLY A 198 -3.41 10.37 17.06
N THR A 199 -4.23 11.35 17.42
CA THR A 199 -5.64 11.13 17.82
C THR A 199 -6.46 10.63 16.65
N VAL A 200 -6.40 11.32 15.52
CA VAL A 200 -7.10 10.92 14.28
C VAL A 200 -6.75 9.49 13.85
N LYS A 201 -5.50 9.09 13.94
CA LYS A 201 -5.09 7.70 13.63
C LYS A 201 -5.69 6.66 14.57
N ARG A 202 -5.85 6.98 15.85
CA ARG A 202 -6.54 6.10 16.82
C ARG A 202 -8.02 5.98 16.51
N GLU A 203 -8.68 7.08 16.20
CA GLU A 203 -10.08 7.09 15.75
C GLU A 203 -10.26 6.23 14.50
N MET A 204 -9.43 6.42 13.48
CA MET A 204 -9.42 5.62 12.26
C MET A 204 -9.22 4.13 12.54
N SER A 205 -8.36 3.78 13.49
CA SER A 205 -8.15 2.39 13.88
C SER A 205 -9.40 1.78 14.50
N SER A 206 -10.05 2.52 15.39
CA SER A 206 -11.29 2.09 16.06
C SER A 206 -12.46 1.93 15.07
N LEU A 207 -12.58 2.87 14.13
CA LEU A 207 -13.61 2.83 13.08
C LEU A 207 -13.42 1.63 12.13
N ARG A 208 -12.20 1.31 11.75
CA ARG A 208 -11.92 0.11 10.95
C ARG A 208 -12.30 -1.17 11.68
N MET A 209 -12.03 -1.25 12.99
CA MET A 209 -12.42 -2.41 13.79
C MET A 209 -13.93 -2.54 13.90
N PHE A 210 -14.63 -1.42 14.09
CA PHE A 210 -16.09 -1.40 14.13
C PHE A 210 -16.70 -1.79 12.76
N SER A 211 -16.20 -1.21 11.68
CA SER A 211 -16.61 -1.54 10.31
C SER A 211 -16.43 -3.04 10.00
N LYS A 212 -15.29 -3.61 10.41
CA LYS A 212 -15.02 -5.03 10.26
C LYS A 212 -16.01 -5.89 11.07
N TYR A 213 -16.33 -5.47 12.29
CA TYR A 213 -17.37 -6.15 13.10
C TYR A 213 -18.72 -6.13 12.39
N LEU A 214 -19.14 -5.00 11.81
CA LEU A 214 -20.39 -4.90 11.05
C LEU A 214 -20.42 -5.88 9.87
N GLU A 215 -19.30 -6.00 9.15
CA GLU A 215 -19.15 -6.94 8.03
C GLU A 215 -19.21 -8.41 8.50
N GLU A 216 -18.45 -8.77 9.54
CA GLU A 216 -18.40 -10.12 10.09
C GLU A 216 -19.74 -10.57 10.69
N GLN A 217 -20.49 -9.65 11.29
CA GLN A 217 -21.81 -9.92 11.84
C GLN A 217 -22.94 -9.76 10.81
N GLN A 218 -22.60 -9.51 9.53
CA GLN A 218 -23.55 -9.34 8.43
C GLN A 218 -24.64 -8.28 8.75
N LYS A 219 -24.25 -7.19 9.45
CA LYS A 219 -25.15 -6.09 9.75
C LYS A 219 -25.34 -5.24 8.49
N GLU A 220 -26.58 -5.08 8.05
CA GLU A 220 -26.96 -4.25 6.90
C GLU A 220 -26.97 -2.75 7.28
N VAL A 221 -25.82 -2.22 7.73
CA VAL A 221 -25.66 -0.81 8.08
C VAL A 221 -24.86 -0.13 6.97
N THR A 222 -25.45 0.88 6.35
CA THR A 222 -24.86 1.59 5.23
C THR A 222 -24.42 3.02 5.57
N SER A 223 -24.96 3.61 6.64
CA SER A 223 -24.71 4.98 7.08
C SER A 223 -24.55 5.04 8.61
N CYS A 224 -23.77 5.99 9.11
CA CYS A 224 -23.63 6.24 10.54
C CYS A 224 -24.96 6.58 11.23
N LYS A 225 -25.94 7.11 10.49
CA LYS A 225 -27.29 7.41 11.00
C LYS A 225 -28.10 6.17 11.42
N GLU A 226 -27.73 5.02 10.90
CA GLU A 226 -28.37 3.74 11.21
C GLU A 226 -27.74 3.06 12.43
N ILE A 227 -26.64 3.63 12.95
CA ILE A 227 -25.95 3.10 14.13
C ILE A 227 -26.69 3.60 15.37
N ASP A 228 -27.48 2.70 15.95
CA ASP A 228 -28.21 2.96 17.19
C ASP A 228 -27.38 2.53 18.43
N ARG A 229 -27.88 2.93 19.60
CA ARG A 229 -27.26 2.59 20.88
C ARG A 229 -27.09 1.07 21.07
N ARG A 230 -28.08 0.30 20.65
CA ARG A 230 -28.07 -1.16 20.80
C ARG A 230 -26.95 -1.79 20.03
N LEU A 231 -26.71 -1.35 18.79
CA LEU A 231 -25.62 -1.84 17.95
C LEU A 231 -24.24 -1.51 18.57
N VAL A 232 -24.08 -0.33 19.16
CA VAL A 232 -22.86 0.03 19.87
C VAL A 232 -22.66 -0.84 21.11
N GLU A 233 -23.71 -1.11 21.89
CA GLU A 233 -23.65 -2.00 23.06
C GLU A 233 -23.28 -3.43 22.67
N GLU A 234 -23.85 -3.97 21.58
CA GLU A 234 -23.49 -5.28 21.03
C GLU A 234 -22.01 -5.35 20.63
N TYR A 235 -21.51 -4.30 19.98
CA TYR A 235 -20.09 -4.20 19.63
C TYR A 235 -19.17 -4.15 20.86
N LEU A 236 -19.51 -3.34 21.87
CA LEU A 236 -18.74 -3.25 23.13
C LEU A 236 -18.67 -4.61 23.86
N ILE A 237 -19.76 -5.36 23.88
CA ILE A 237 -19.80 -6.71 24.43
C ILE A 237 -18.89 -7.64 23.59
N HIS A 238 -18.94 -7.54 22.26
CA HIS A 238 -18.10 -8.33 21.37
C HIS A 238 -16.61 -8.09 21.65
N ILE A 239 -16.18 -6.84 21.79
CA ILE A 239 -14.78 -6.51 22.12
C ILE A 239 -14.39 -7.07 23.49
N ALA A 240 -15.25 -6.93 24.48
CA ALA A 240 -14.97 -7.39 25.85
C ALA A 240 -14.82 -8.93 25.92
N THR A 241 -15.57 -9.65 25.09
CA THR A 241 -15.58 -11.12 25.09
C THR A 241 -14.51 -11.73 24.18
N SER A 242 -14.07 -11.00 23.15
CA SER A 242 -13.09 -11.50 22.15
C SER A 242 -11.62 -11.43 22.62
N GLY A 243 -11.35 -11.04 23.85
CA GLY A 243 -9.99 -11.08 24.47
C GLY A 243 -8.96 -10.12 23.87
N GLY A 244 -9.37 -9.21 23.00
CA GLY A 244 -8.52 -8.16 22.44
C GLY A 244 -8.32 -6.99 23.42
N SER A 245 -7.31 -6.15 23.20
CA SER A 245 -6.99 -4.94 24.02
C SER A 245 -8.11 -3.88 23.96
N GLY A 246 -9.30 -4.23 24.47
CA GLY A 246 -10.56 -3.57 24.22
C GLY A 246 -10.74 -2.19 24.86
N LYS A 247 -10.04 -1.88 25.96
CA LYS A 247 -10.30 -0.61 26.69
C LYS A 247 -10.01 0.64 25.87
N SER A 248 -8.89 0.66 25.12
CA SER A 248 -8.51 1.82 24.32
C SER A 248 -9.42 2.04 23.10
N ASN A 249 -10.02 0.96 22.55
CA ASN A 249 -10.86 1.04 21.37
C ASN A 249 -12.29 1.49 21.70
N SER A 250 -12.85 1.05 22.84
CA SER A 250 -14.18 1.49 23.29
C SER A 250 -14.22 3.00 23.58
N ASP A 251 -13.19 3.55 24.23
CA ASP A 251 -13.12 4.97 24.57
C ASP A 251 -13.06 5.87 23.32
N ASN A 252 -12.48 5.40 22.22
CA ASN A 252 -12.38 6.18 20.98
C ASN A 252 -13.67 6.17 20.15
N ILE A 253 -14.47 5.11 20.23
CA ILE A 253 -15.77 5.04 19.52
C ILE A 253 -16.84 5.89 20.21
N ILE A 254 -16.82 5.96 21.54
CA ILE A 254 -17.79 6.77 22.31
C ILE A 254 -17.57 8.27 22.10
N LYS A 255 -16.40 8.70 21.63
CA LYS A 255 -16.07 10.11 21.37
C LYS A 255 -16.45 10.61 19.97
N LEU A 256 -16.78 9.69 19.06
CA LEU A 256 -17.24 9.98 17.70
C LEU A 256 -18.75 10.10 17.63
#